data_1faa7f2616962f29089144b0f7cf16fe
#
_entry.id   1faa7f2616962f29089144b0f7cf16fe
#
_cell.length_a   1.000
_cell.length_b   1.000
_cell.length_c   1.000
_cell.angle_alpha   90.00
_cell.angle_beta   90.00
_cell.angle_gamma   90.00
#
_symmetry.space_group_name_H-M   'P 1'
#
loop_
_entity.id
_entity.type
_entity.pdbx_description
1 polymer ?
#
loop_
_entity_poly.entity_id
_entity_poly.type
_entity_poly.pdbx_seq_one_letter_code
_entity_poly.pdbx_strand_id
1 'polypeptide(L)'
;IDGPIELGGRGLGAGHVRAYRSLESAYELPDQSIFTIGLGMVAPTISAHATPEVAAQYLQPLQRGDLIACQLFSEPGAGSDLAAVATSPERDGDDWIVNGQKVWTSNAHHAGLGEIICRTDPDAPKHAGMTAFLVDMAAPGVEVRPLRQMTGGAGFNEVFFSDVRIPDTHRLGEVGQGWGVAMTTLMNERASIGSGMGLGRGPGPFERIIALTRQMGRQDDPVIRDRLAQLYIQHKVIGYTGKRALAAVQAGKLPGPEMSILKLAGTLQL
;
A
#
# COMPACT_ATOMS: atom_id res chain seq x y z
N ILE A 1 -8.68 7.35 -13.73
CA ILE A 1 -8.98 7.20 -15.16
C ILE A 1 -9.67 5.85 -15.41
N ASP A 2 -9.17 4.74 -14.86
CA ASP A 2 -9.66 3.37 -15.04
C ASP A 2 -10.70 2.93 -14.01
N GLY A 3 -10.94 3.73 -12.97
CA GLY A 3 -11.97 3.44 -11.98
C GLY A 3 -13.39 3.46 -12.55
N PRO A 4 -14.36 2.80 -11.89
CA PRO A 4 -15.76 2.80 -12.26
C PRO A 4 -16.35 4.21 -12.33
N ILE A 5 -17.24 4.46 -13.28
CA ILE A 5 -17.84 5.80 -13.50
C ILE A 5 -18.67 6.22 -12.28
N GLU A 6 -19.40 5.30 -11.68
CA GLU A 6 -20.22 5.50 -10.49
C GLU A 6 -19.41 5.89 -9.24
N LEU A 7 -18.10 5.61 -9.25
CA LEU A 7 -17.16 5.97 -8.18
C LEU A 7 -16.28 7.19 -8.55
N GLY A 8 -16.67 7.95 -9.60
CA GLY A 8 -15.94 9.13 -10.04
C GLY A 8 -14.77 8.83 -11.00
N GLY A 9 -14.58 7.58 -11.39
CA GLY A 9 -13.67 7.17 -12.44
C GLY A 9 -14.19 7.52 -13.83
N ARG A 10 -13.45 7.13 -14.87
CA ARG A 10 -13.87 7.30 -16.28
C ARG A 10 -14.12 5.99 -17.01
N GLY A 11 -13.97 4.85 -16.33
CA GLY A 11 -14.18 3.53 -16.90
C GLY A 11 -13.26 3.20 -18.09
N LEU A 12 -12.11 3.87 -18.18
CA LEU A 12 -11.19 3.71 -19.32
C LEU A 12 -10.23 2.56 -19.09
N GLY A 13 -9.94 1.81 -20.15
CA GLY A 13 -9.07 0.64 -20.05
C GLY A 13 -7.58 0.99 -19.88
N ALA A 14 -6.75 -0.01 -19.54
CA ALA A 14 -5.33 0.11 -19.27
C ALA A 14 -4.49 0.80 -20.39
N GLY A 15 -4.97 0.77 -21.64
CA GLY A 15 -4.35 1.51 -22.74
C GLY A 15 -4.39 3.02 -22.53
N HIS A 16 -5.54 3.52 -22.10
CA HIS A 16 -5.73 4.95 -21.82
C HIS A 16 -4.93 5.39 -20.59
N VAL A 17 -4.86 4.55 -19.56
CA VAL A 17 -4.02 4.80 -18.37
C VAL A 17 -2.55 4.93 -18.76
N ARG A 18 -2.04 4.02 -19.62
CA ARG A 18 -0.65 4.09 -20.11
C ARG A 18 -0.40 5.37 -20.91
N ALA A 19 -1.30 5.71 -21.85
CA ALA A 19 -1.19 6.93 -22.64
C ALA A 19 -1.19 8.19 -21.76
N TYR A 20 -2.10 8.26 -20.80
CA TYR A 20 -2.16 9.36 -19.83
C TYR A 20 -0.84 9.48 -19.03
N ARG A 21 -0.35 8.37 -18.46
CA ARG A 21 0.89 8.37 -17.70
C ARG A 21 2.12 8.75 -18.54
N SER A 22 2.14 8.33 -19.81
CA SER A 22 3.21 8.72 -20.75
C SER A 22 3.20 10.23 -21.02
N LEU A 23 2.03 10.83 -21.20
CA LEU A 23 1.90 12.29 -21.32
C LEU A 23 2.25 13.01 -20.02
N GLU A 24 1.76 12.50 -18.91
CA GLU A 24 2.00 13.06 -17.58
C GLU A 24 3.48 13.08 -17.20
N SER A 25 4.27 12.11 -17.70
CA SER A 25 5.71 12.03 -17.45
C SER A 25 6.53 13.17 -18.07
N ALA A 26 5.94 13.94 -18.98
CA ALA A 26 6.55 15.14 -19.57
C ALA A 26 6.43 16.39 -18.67
N TYR A 27 5.70 16.31 -17.58
CA TYR A 27 5.44 17.43 -16.66
C TYR A 27 6.06 17.18 -15.28
N GLU A 28 6.49 18.25 -14.63
CA GLU A 28 6.85 18.21 -13.22
C GLU A 28 5.56 18.26 -12.39
N LEU A 29 5.34 17.23 -11.58
CA LEU A 29 4.12 17.09 -10.78
C LEU A 29 4.45 17.16 -9.29
N PRO A 30 3.53 17.65 -8.45
CA PRO A 30 3.66 17.54 -7.01
C PRO A 30 3.83 16.07 -6.58
N ASP A 31 4.47 15.87 -5.42
CA ASP A 31 4.57 14.54 -4.82
C ASP A 31 3.17 13.97 -4.51
N GLN A 32 2.87 12.82 -5.08
CA GLN A 32 1.61 12.10 -4.92
C GLN A 32 1.76 10.85 -4.04
N SER A 33 2.91 10.66 -3.41
CA SER A 33 3.21 9.48 -2.59
C SER A 33 2.21 9.29 -1.43
N ILE A 34 1.66 10.40 -0.93
CA ILE A 34 0.66 10.41 0.15
C ILE A 34 -0.63 9.64 -0.21
N PHE A 35 -0.99 9.55 -1.49
CA PHE A 35 -2.19 8.83 -1.96
C PHE A 35 -1.93 7.36 -2.27
N THR A 36 -0.67 6.90 -2.26
CA THR A 36 -0.29 5.57 -2.72
C THR A 36 -0.97 4.45 -1.91
N ILE A 37 -1.03 4.59 -0.59
CA ILE A 37 -1.67 3.60 0.28
C ILE A 37 -3.19 3.60 0.05
N GLY A 38 -3.81 4.76 0.05
CA GLY A 38 -5.25 4.89 -0.16
C GLY A 38 -5.70 4.29 -1.50
N LEU A 39 -5.04 4.67 -2.60
CA LEU A 39 -5.42 4.23 -3.95
C LEU A 39 -4.94 2.81 -4.29
N GLY A 40 -3.74 2.44 -3.83
CA GLY A 40 -3.12 1.19 -4.23
C GLY A 40 -3.43 0.00 -3.33
N MET A 41 -3.94 0.22 -2.13
CA MET A 41 -4.13 -0.81 -1.09
C MET A 41 -5.52 -0.74 -0.47
N VAL A 42 -5.87 0.37 0.20
CA VAL A 42 -7.12 0.50 0.96
C VAL A 42 -8.35 0.52 0.05
N ALA A 43 -8.34 1.28 -1.04
CA ALA A 43 -9.47 1.35 -1.96
C ALA A 43 -9.80 -0.01 -2.62
N PRO A 44 -8.83 -0.78 -3.16
CA PRO A 44 -9.10 -2.14 -3.63
C PRO A 44 -9.64 -3.07 -2.54
N THR A 45 -9.18 -2.94 -1.30
CA THR A 45 -9.65 -3.75 -0.17
C THR A 45 -11.09 -3.38 0.21
N ILE A 46 -11.42 -2.09 0.28
CA ILE A 46 -12.80 -1.62 0.46
C ILE A 46 -13.70 -2.17 -0.65
N SER A 47 -13.28 -2.08 -1.90
CA SER A 47 -14.04 -2.58 -3.06
C SER A 47 -14.32 -4.08 -2.98
N ALA A 48 -13.42 -4.86 -2.37
CA ALA A 48 -13.54 -6.31 -2.29
C ALA A 48 -14.32 -6.81 -1.05
N HIS A 49 -14.29 -6.06 0.05
CA HIS A 49 -14.70 -6.58 1.36
C HIS A 49 -15.70 -5.71 2.12
N ALA A 50 -15.91 -4.45 1.74
CA ALA A 50 -16.89 -3.58 2.37
C ALA A 50 -18.30 -3.84 1.84
N THR A 51 -19.33 -3.41 2.61
CA THR A 51 -20.68 -3.33 2.10
C THR A 51 -20.81 -2.28 0.99
N PRO A 52 -21.80 -2.37 0.09
CA PRO A 52 -22.00 -1.37 -0.95
C PRO A 52 -22.12 0.07 -0.43
N GLU A 53 -22.75 0.26 0.73
CA GLU A 53 -22.95 1.56 1.36
C GLU A 53 -21.62 2.16 1.82
N VAL A 54 -20.79 1.37 2.49
CA VAL A 54 -19.46 1.77 2.94
C VAL A 54 -18.52 2.01 1.77
N ALA A 55 -18.59 1.15 0.74
CA ALA A 55 -17.82 1.34 -0.49
C ALA A 55 -18.20 2.67 -1.19
N ALA A 56 -19.49 2.99 -1.29
CA ALA A 56 -19.96 4.26 -1.87
C ALA A 56 -19.50 5.48 -1.05
N GLN A 57 -19.43 5.35 0.27
CA GLN A 57 -18.99 6.42 1.16
C GLN A 57 -17.51 6.78 0.96
N TYR A 58 -16.63 5.79 0.81
CA TYR A 58 -15.17 6.00 0.89
C TYR A 58 -14.44 5.95 -0.45
N LEU A 59 -14.91 5.16 -1.44
CA LEU A 59 -14.15 4.96 -2.67
C LEU A 59 -14.05 6.24 -3.51
N GLN A 60 -15.11 7.02 -3.63
CA GLN A 60 -15.08 8.24 -4.42
C GLN A 60 -14.15 9.30 -3.80
N PRO A 61 -14.22 9.63 -2.50
CA PRO A 61 -13.28 10.56 -1.86
C PRO A 61 -11.83 10.11 -1.96
N LEU A 62 -11.55 8.80 -1.81
CA LEU A 62 -10.20 8.26 -1.99
C LEU A 62 -9.69 8.46 -3.43
N GLN A 63 -10.51 8.14 -4.43
CA GLN A 63 -10.14 8.27 -5.84
C GLN A 63 -9.91 9.72 -6.28
N ARG A 64 -10.61 10.65 -5.69
CA ARG A 64 -10.46 12.09 -5.95
C ARG A 64 -9.30 12.72 -5.19
N GLY A 65 -8.75 12.05 -4.17
CA GLY A 65 -7.75 12.59 -3.28
C GLY A 65 -8.33 13.54 -2.21
N ASP A 66 -9.65 13.56 -2.04
CA ASP A 66 -10.34 14.32 -0.99
C ASP A 66 -10.14 13.65 0.39
N LEU A 67 -9.80 12.35 0.40
CA LEU A 67 -9.53 11.55 1.58
C LEU A 67 -8.20 10.81 1.43
N ILE A 68 -7.36 10.90 2.45
CA ILE A 68 -6.12 10.15 2.55
C ILE A 68 -6.34 8.97 3.49
N ALA A 69 -5.82 7.79 3.12
CA ALA A 69 -5.90 6.60 3.96
C ALA A 69 -4.52 6.06 4.34
N CYS A 70 -4.47 5.42 5.51
CA CYS A 70 -3.29 4.70 6.01
C CYS A 70 -3.64 3.24 6.34
N GLN A 71 -2.58 2.43 6.47
CA GLN A 71 -2.66 1.00 6.79
C GLN A 71 -2.14 0.77 8.22
N LEU A 72 -3.01 0.30 9.11
CA LEU A 72 -2.77 0.11 10.54
C LEU A 72 -2.60 -1.38 10.85
N PHE A 73 -1.48 -1.96 10.39
CA PHE A 73 -1.22 -3.40 10.49
C PHE A 73 -0.20 -3.72 11.57
N SER A 74 1.05 -3.27 11.41
CA SER A 74 2.16 -3.61 12.29
C SER A 74 1.97 -3.09 13.72
N GLU A 75 2.47 -3.88 14.68
CA GLU A 75 2.51 -3.53 16.10
C GLU A 75 3.95 -3.69 16.61
N PRO A 76 4.31 -3.16 17.78
CA PRO A 76 5.65 -3.37 18.34
C PRO A 76 6.06 -4.85 18.43
N GLY A 77 5.10 -5.75 18.68
CA GLY A 77 5.30 -7.20 18.74
C GLY A 77 4.93 -7.97 17.47
N ALA A 78 4.39 -7.32 16.43
CA ALA A 78 3.84 -7.96 15.24
C ALA A 78 4.20 -7.19 13.97
N GLY A 79 5.25 -7.61 13.29
CA GLY A 79 5.68 -7.08 12.00
C GLY A 79 5.60 -8.14 10.91
N SER A 80 6.70 -8.85 10.63
CA SER A 80 6.71 -9.96 9.67
C SER A 80 5.72 -11.07 10.05
N ASP A 81 5.50 -11.29 11.33
CA ASP A 81 4.43 -12.13 11.84
C ASP A 81 3.20 -11.27 12.13
N LEU A 82 2.51 -10.82 11.08
CA LEU A 82 1.30 -10.01 11.19
C LEU A 82 0.20 -10.72 12.00
N ALA A 83 0.14 -12.04 11.93
CA ALA A 83 -0.86 -12.81 12.67
C ALA A 83 -0.65 -12.80 14.20
N ALA A 84 0.42 -12.17 14.71
CA ALA A 84 0.67 -11.96 16.13
C ALA A 84 0.09 -10.64 16.68
N VAL A 85 -0.73 -9.91 15.90
CA VAL A 85 -1.37 -8.66 16.37
C VAL A 85 -2.19 -8.89 17.63
N ALA A 86 -2.11 -7.92 18.54
CA ALA A 86 -2.72 -7.93 19.86
C ALA A 86 -3.72 -6.79 20.08
N THR A 87 -3.78 -5.78 19.19
CA THR A 87 -4.83 -4.76 19.23
C THR A 87 -6.20 -5.44 19.27
N SER A 88 -6.97 -5.22 20.32
CA SER A 88 -8.18 -5.97 20.60
C SER A 88 -9.42 -5.08 20.48
N PRO A 89 -10.44 -5.51 19.76
CA PRO A 89 -11.76 -4.91 19.76
C PRO A 89 -12.70 -5.71 20.69
N GLU A 90 -13.48 -5.01 21.50
CA GLU A 90 -14.56 -5.60 22.28
C GLU A 90 -15.90 -5.14 21.70
N ARG A 91 -16.88 -6.05 21.61
CA ARG A 91 -18.19 -5.71 21.07
C ARG A 91 -19.03 -4.96 22.09
N ASP A 92 -19.58 -3.81 21.67
CA ASP A 92 -20.51 -3.00 22.47
C ASP A 92 -21.74 -2.64 21.61
N GLY A 93 -22.77 -3.50 21.68
CA GLY A 93 -23.96 -3.37 20.83
C GLY A 93 -23.63 -3.50 19.33
N ASP A 94 -23.92 -2.43 18.60
CA ASP A 94 -23.65 -2.35 17.16
C ASP A 94 -22.27 -1.75 16.83
N ASP A 95 -21.45 -1.54 17.86
CA ASP A 95 -20.10 -0.98 17.73
C ASP A 95 -19.03 -1.93 18.26
N TRP A 96 -17.78 -1.58 17.99
CA TRP A 96 -16.59 -2.18 18.55
C TRP A 96 -15.75 -1.13 19.27
N ILE A 97 -15.29 -1.45 20.47
CA ILE A 97 -14.39 -0.61 21.26
C ILE A 97 -12.97 -1.14 21.08
N VAL A 98 -12.13 -0.37 20.41
CA VAL A 98 -10.78 -0.80 20.03
C VAL A 98 -9.74 -0.20 20.96
N ASN A 99 -8.87 -1.08 21.50
CA ASN A 99 -7.73 -0.72 22.33
C ASN A 99 -6.45 -1.35 21.77
N GLY A 100 -5.35 -0.58 21.75
CA GLY A 100 -4.06 -1.08 21.28
C GLY A 100 -3.13 -0.04 20.70
N GLN A 101 -2.08 -0.52 20.02
CA GLN A 101 -1.07 0.32 19.40
C GLN A 101 -0.66 -0.24 18.06
N LYS A 102 -0.59 0.62 17.04
CA LYS A 102 0.01 0.35 15.75
C LYS A 102 1.29 1.13 15.58
N VAL A 103 2.23 0.59 14.79
CA VAL A 103 3.54 1.23 14.56
C VAL A 103 3.95 1.12 13.09
N TRP A 104 4.88 1.96 12.66
CA TRP A 104 5.35 2.06 11.28
C TRP A 104 4.26 2.43 10.28
N THR A 105 3.21 3.11 10.75
CA THR A 105 2.11 3.54 9.90
C THR A 105 2.53 4.73 9.05
N SER A 106 2.68 4.51 7.75
CA SER A 106 3.06 5.56 6.80
C SER A 106 1.95 6.62 6.69
N ASN A 107 2.35 7.89 6.81
CA ASN A 107 1.49 9.06 6.61
C ASN A 107 0.22 9.11 7.48
N ALA A 108 0.16 8.41 8.62
CA ALA A 108 -1.02 8.42 9.49
C ALA A 108 -1.39 9.83 9.98
N HIS A 109 -0.42 10.72 10.16
CA HIS A 109 -0.64 12.12 10.56
C HIS A 109 -1.33 12.99 9.48
N HIS A 110 -1.50 12.47 8.27
CA HIS A 110 -2.28 13.09 7.19
C HIS A 110 -3.56 12.32 6.87
N ALA A 111 -3.72 11.11 7.40
CA ALA A 111 -4.82 10.24 7.04
C ALA A 111 -6.10 10.61 7.79
N GLY A 112 -7.22 10.66 7.07
CA GLY A 112 -8.56 10.73 7.67
C GLY A 112 -9.20 9.35 7.84
N LEU A 113 -8.66 8.31 7.16
CA LEU A 113 -9.17 6.94 7.22
C LEU A 113 -8.03 5.96 7.48
N GLY A 114 -8.25 4.99 8.37
CA GLY A 114 -7.34 3.87 8.62
C GLY A 114 -7.97 2.53 8.29
N GLU A 115 -7.23 1.62 7.64
CA GLU A 115 -7.55 0.21 7.57
C GLU A 115 -6.81 -0.51 8.70
N ILE A 116 -7.54 -1.02 9.69
CA ILE A 116 -6.97 -1.63 10.90
C ILE A 116 -7.27 -3.12 10.96
N ILE A 117 -6.25 -3.93 11.33
CA ILE A 117 -6.40 -5.35 11.65
C ILE A 117 -6.31 -5.54 13.16
N CYS A 118 -7.31 -6.23 13.71
CA CYS A 118 -7.45 -6.46 15.14
C CYS A 118 -7.58 -7.95 15.48
N ARG A 119 -7.27 -8.32 16.72
CA ARG A 119 -7.47 -9.65 17.31
C ARG A 119 -8.83 -9.69 18.01
N THR A 120 -9.87 -10.19 17.33
CA THR A 120 -11.23 -10.32 17.88
C THR A 120 -11.43 -11.57 18.73
N ASP A 121 -10.68 -12.63 18.45
CA ASP A 121 -10.72 -13.87 19.22
C ASP A 121 -9.29 -14.35 19.51
N PRO A 122 -8.81 -14.20 20.75
CA PRO A 122 -7.47 -14.63 21.14
C PRO A 122 -7.33 -16.14 21.24
N ASP A 123 -8.41 -16.89 21.42
CA ASP A 123 -8.43 -18.35 21.59
C ASP A 123 -8.53 -19.10 20.25
N ALA A 124 -8.92 -18.39 19.18
CA ALA A 124 -9.00 -18.96 17.85
C ALA A 124 -7.61 -19.29 17.27
N PRO A 125 -7.52 -20.21 16.29
CA PRO A 125 -6.30 -20.41 15.51
C PRO A 125 -5.77 -19.07 14.96
N LYS A 126 -4.46 -18.91 14.97
CA LYS A 126 -3.73 -17.64 14.77
C LYS A 126 -4.27 -16.75 13.65
N HIS A 127 -4.65 -17.33 12.49
CA HIS A 127 -5.19 -16.59 11.34
C HIS A 127 -6.72 -16.43 11.36
N ALA A 128 -7.44 -17.20 12.18
CA ALA A 128 -8.90 -17.21 12.21
C ALA A 128 -9.49 -16.22 13.24
N GLY A 129 -8.70 -15.75 14.21
CA GLY A 129 -9.16 -14.83 15.26
C GLY A 129 -8.96 -13.35 14.94
N MET A 130 -8.82 -12.99 13.66
CA MET A 130 -8.55 -11.62 13.23
C MET A 130 -9.76 -11.03 12.50
N THR A 131 -9.98 -9.73 12.68
CA THR A 131 -11.01 -8.97 11.95
C THR A 131 -10.43 -7.64 11.48
N ALA A 132 -10.88 -7.19 10.31
CA ALA A 132 -10.48 -5.93 9.72
C ALA A 132 -11.59 -4.89 9.85
N PHE A 133 -11.21 -3.63 10.06
CA PHE A 133 -12.14 -2.51 10.15
C PHE A 133 -11.60 -1.27 9.43
N LEU A 134 -12.50 -0.36 9.09
CA LEU A 134 -12.18 1.01 8.75
C LEU A 134 -12.37 1.89 9.99
N VAL A 135 -11.39 2.70 10.31
CA VAL A 135 -11.42 3.62 11.45
C VAL A 135 -11.27 5.06 10.99
N ASP A 136 -12.09 5.94 11.53
CA ASP A 136 -11.90 7.38 11.40
C ASP A 136 -10.68 7.80 12.22
N MET A 137 -9.66 8.34 11.57
CA MET A 137 -8.42 8.76 12.22
C MET A 137 -8.59 10.00 13.10
N ALA A 138 -9.72 10.70 12.99
CA ALA A 138 -10.11 11.81 13.87
C ALA A 138 -11.04 11.39 15.02
N ALA A 139 -11.37 10.08 15.12
CA ALA A 139 -12.23 9.58 16.19
C ALA A 139 -11.64 9.84 17.58
N PRO A 140 -12.46 10.14 18.60
CA PRO A 140 -12.01 10.22 19.98
C PRO A 140 -11.24 8.97 20.39
N GLY A 141 -10.08 9.13 21.05
CA GLY A 141 -9.23 8.03 21.48
C GLY A 141 -8.17 7.61 20.48
N VAL A 142 -8.16 8.12 19.24
CA VAL A 142 -7.07 7.95 18.30
C VAL A 142 -6.00 9.00 18.55
N GLU A 143 -4.77 8.57 18.80
CA GLU A 143 -3.62 9.46 18.95
C GLU A 143 -2.50 9.04 17.98
N VAL A 144 -2.08 9.96 17.12
CA VAL A 144 -1.01 9.74 16.12
C VAL A 144 0.26 10.45 16.57
N ARG A 145 1.36 9.70 16.66
CA ARG A 145 2.70 10.22 17.04
C ARG A 145 3.71 9.95 15.93
N PRO A 146 4.21 10.98 15.25
CA PRO A 146 5.24 10.83 14.23
C PRO A 146 6.55 10.25 14.80
N LEU A 147 7.14 9.28 14.09
CA LEU A 147 8.42 8.67 14.41
C LEU A 147 9.55 9.36 13.64
N ARG A 148 10.48 9.99 14.38
CA ARG A 148 11.64 10.62 13.76
C ARG A 148 12.64 9.54 13.28
N GLN A 149 12.92 9.54 11.99
CA GLN A 149 13.86 8.63 11.35
C GLN A 149 15.29 9.19 11.36
N MET A 150 16.30 8.33 11.11
CA MET A 150 17.72 8.73 11.01
C MET A 150 17.96 9.76 9.88
N THR A 151 17.11 9.75 8.85
CA THR A 151 17.12 10.72 7.74
C THR A 151 16.65 12.12 8.15
N GLY A 152 16.11 12.28 9.37
CA GLY A 152 15.45 13.50 9.85
C GLY A 152 13.97 13.61 9.46
N GLY A 153 13.48 12.75 8.58
CA GLY A 153 12.05 12.66 8.22
C GLY A 153 11.19 12.03 9.32
N ALA A 154 9.88 12.17 9.22
CA ALA A 154 8.89 11.60 10.14
C ALA A 154 7.67 11.05 9.39
N GLY A 155 7.90 10.35 8.29
CA GLY A 155 6.83 9.77 7.46
C GLY A 155 6.14 8.57 8.07
N PHE A 156 6.75 7.91 9.08
CA PHE A 156 6.13 6.82 9.84
C PHE A 156 5.58 7.31 11.17
N ASN A 157 4.58 6.62 11.69
CA ASN A 157 3.90 6.99 12.92
C ASN A 157 3.64 5.77 13.82
N GLU A 158 3.57 6.02 15.12
CA GLU A 158 2.84 5.23 16.08
C GLU A 158 1.40 5.74 16.13
N VAL A 159 0.45 4.84 16.28
CA VAL A 159 -0.97 5.18 16.43
C VAL A 159 -1.51 4.41 17.61
N PHE A 160 -2.02 5.14 18.60
CA PHE A 160 -2.62 4.58 19.83
C PHE A 160 -4.14 4.65 19.74
N PHE A 161 -4.77 3.61 20.23
CA PHE A 161 -6.21 3.47 20.30
C PHE A 161 -6.59 3.28 21.76
N SER A 162 -7.37 4.20 22.30
CA SER A 162 -7.87 4.19 23.69
C SER A 162 -9.39 4.33 23.65
N ASP A 163 -10.09 3.21 23.82
CA ASP A 163 -11.55 3.11 23.76
C ASP A 163 -12.15 3.70 22.48
N VAL A 164 -11.48 3.47 21.35
CA VAL A 164 -11.93 3.98 20.04
C VAL A 164 -13.15 3.21 19.56
N ARG A 165 -14.25 3.92 19.33
CA ARG A 165 -15.51 3.33 18.88
C ARG A 165 -15.54 3.23 17.36
N ILE A 166 -15.77 2.03 16.84
CA ILE A 166 -15.91 1.73 15.41
C ILE A 166 -17.27 1.06 15.18
N PRO A 167 -18.16 1.61 14.33
CA PRO A 167 -19.41 0.94 13.98
C PRO A 167 -19.18 -0.41 13.29
N ASP A 168 -20.00 -1.43 13.58
CA ASP A 168 -19.89 -2.75 12.92
C ASP A 168 -20.08 -2.67 11.40
N THR A 169 -20.76 -1.67 10.90
CA THR A 169 -20.89 -1.39 9.46
C THR A 169 -19.56 -1.07 8.80
N HIS A 170 -18.57 -0.60 9.55
CA HIS A 170 -17.21 -0.33 9.05
C HIS A 170 -16.30 -1.57 9.10
N ARG A 171 -16.80 -2.73 9.42
CA ARG A 171 -16.09 -4.00 9.33
C ARG A 171 -15.89 -4.41 7.88
N LEU A 172 -14.68 -4.87 7.57
CA LEU A 172 -14.33 -5.41 6.26
C LEU A 172 -14.39 -6.94 6.31
N GLY A 173 -15.29 -7.53 5.54
CA GLY A 173 -15.58 -8.97 5.57
C GLY A 173 -16.29 -9.41 6.86
N GLU A 174 -16.27 -10.71 7.16
CA GLU A 174 -16.89 -11.27 8.37
C GLU A 174 -15.95 -11.28 9.58
N VAL A 175 -16.52 -11.36 10.79
CA VAL A 175 -15.72 -11.54 12.03
C VAL A 175 -14.87 -12.80 11.89
N GLY A 176 -13.58 -12.72 12.26
CA GLY A 176 -12.64 -13.82 12.11
C GLY A 176 -12.02 -13.95 10.71
N GLN A 177 -12.43 -13.18 9.72
CA GLN A 177 -11.90 -13.23 8.34
C GLN A 177 -10.86 -12.16 8.04
N GLY A 178 -10.40 -11.42 9.03
CA GLY A 178 -9.43 -10.32 8.86
C GLY A 178 -8.11 -10.73 8.21
N TRP A 179 -7.69 -11.99 8.33
CA TRP A 179 -6.52 -12.50 7.61
C TRP A 179 -6.73 -12.47 6.09
N GLY A 180 -7.90 -12.89 5.61
CA GLY A 180 -8.25 -12.84 4.17
C GLY A 180 -8.26 -11.40 3.65
N VAL A 181 -8.80 -10.46 4.43
CA VAL A 181 -8.80 -9.03 4.12
C VAL A 181 -7.37 -8.49 4.06
N ALA A 182 -6.55 -8.78 5.08
CA ALA A 182 -5.15 -8.39 5.12
C ALA A 182 -4.36 -8.92 3.90
N MET A 183 -4.63 -10.16 3.48
CA MET A 183 -4.00 -10.73 2.29
C MET A 183 -4.39 -9.99 1.01
N THR A 184 -5.63 -9.51 0.88
CA THR A 184 -6.06 -8.68 -0.24
C THR A 184 -5.24 -7.37 -0.28
N THR A 185 -5.11 -6.68 0.84
CA THR A 185 -4.33 -5.45 0.96
C THR A 185 -2.85 -5.69 0.63
N LEU A 186 -2.24 -6.73 1.19
CA LEU A 186 -0.82 -7.07 0.95
C LEU A 186 -0.55 -7.52 -0.49
N MET A 187 -1.50 -8.16 -1.16
CA MET A 187 -1.37 -8.50 -2.59
C MET A 187 -1.40 -7.25 -3.45
N ASN A 188 -2.29 -6.30 -3.15
CA ASN A 188 -2.34 -5.01 -3.84
C ASN A 188 -1.08 -4.17 -3.57
N GLU A 189 -0.53 -4.20 -2.36
CA GLU A 189 0.76 -3.60 -2.02
C GLU A 189 1.89 -4.12 -2.92
N ARG A 190 2.00 -5.44 -3.05
CA ARG A 190 3.01 -6.07 -3.92
C ARG A 190 2.85 -5.65 -5.38
N ALA A 191 1.61 -5.59 -5.87
CA ALA A 191 1.30 -5.16 -7.22
C ALA A 191 1.64 -3.68 -7.44
N SER A 192 1.29 -2.81 -6.48
CA SER A 192 1.57 -1.37 -6.51
C SER A 192 3.07 -1.09 -6.50
N ILE A 193 3.82 -1.69 -5.58
CA ILE A 193 5.29 -1.55 -5.49
C ILE A 193 5.97 -2.17 -6.71
N GLY A 194 5.56 -3.39 -7.11
CA GLY A 194 6.13 -4.10 -8.27
C GLY A 194 5.86 -3.42 -9.60
N SER A 195 4.80 -2.62 -9.73
CA SER A 195 4.53 -1.82 -10.93
C SER A 195 5.31 -0.49 -10.98
N GLY A 196 6.08 -0.17 -9.95
CA GLY A 196 6.81 1.10 -9.84
C GLY A 196 5.91 2.30 -9.54
N MET A 197 4.65 2.09 -9.15
CA MET A 197 3.73 3.19 -8.83
C MET A 197 4.18 4.05 -7.64
N GLY A 198 5.05 3.52 -6.78
CA GLY A 198 5.64 4.25 -5.65
C GLY A 198 7.05 4.80 -5.92
N LEU A 199 7.67 4.48 -7.07
CA LEU A 199 8.96 5.02 -7.45
C LEU A 199 8.74 6.34 -8.18
N GLY A 200 9.37 7.41 -7.68
CA GLY A 200 9.25 8.76 -8.20
C GLY A 200 9.36 8.85 -9.71
N ARG A 201 8.64 9.78 -10.29
CA ARG A 201 8.61 10.06 -11.73
C ARG A 201 9.94 10.69 -12.15
N GLY A 202 10.48 10.24 -13.24
CA GLY A 202 11.77 10.71 -13.76
C GLY A 202 12.59 9.56 -14.37
N PRO A 203 13.85 9.82 -14.76
CA PRO A 203 14.75 8.77 -15.20
C PRO A 203 14.85 7.69 -14.12
N GLY A 204 14.73 6.42 -14.51
CA GLY A 204 14.84 5.31 -13.60
C GLY A 204 16.18 5.29 -12.85
N PRO A 205 16.31 4.50 -11.77
CA PRO A 205 17.56 4.41 -11.02
C PRO A 205 18.77 4.09 -11.91
N PHE A 206 18.57 3.20 -12.88
CA PHE A 206 19.63 2.81 -13.83
C PHE A 206 20.09 3.98 -14.71
N GLU A 207 19.15 4.73 -15.29
CA GLU A 207 19.44 5.91 -16.13
C GLU A 207 20.14 7.00 -15.33
N ARG A 208 19.76 7.21 -14.08
CA ARG A 208 20.44 8.16 -13.18
C ARG A 208 21.88 7.76 -12.88
N ILE A 209 22.15 6.47 -12.65
CA ILE A 209 23.50 5.95 -12.42
C ILE A 209 24.36 6.14 -13.68
N ILE A 210 23.84 5.89 -14.86
CA ILE A 210 24.55 6.15 -16.13
C ILE A 210 24.87 7.64 -16.27
N ALA A 211 23.89 8.52 -16.02
CA ALA A 211 24.10 9.97 -16.10
C ALA A 211 25.19 10.44 -15.13
N LEU A 212 25.14 9.97 -13.88
CA LEU A 212 26.16 10.26 -12.86
C LEU A 212 27.55 9.74 -13.28
N THR A 213 27.64 8.52 -13.81
CA THR A 213 28.91 7.95 -14.32
C THR A 213 29.54 8.82 -15.39
N ARG A 214 28.72 9.34 -16.32
CA ARG A 214 29.17 10.26 -17.38
C ARG A 214 29.60 11.61 -16.80
N GLN A 215 28.82 12.16 -15.87
CA GLN A 215 29.16 13.43 -15.20
C GLN A 215 30.49 13.34 -14.45
N MET A 216 30.82 12.18 -13.88
CA MET A 216 32.08 11.92 -13.19
C MET A 216 33.24 11.56 -14.15
N GLY A 217 33.01 11.48 -15.45
CA GLY A 217 34.05 11.09 -16.43
C GLY A 217 34.54 9.64 -16.29
N ARG A 218 33.73 8.75 -15.69
CA ARG A 218 34.10 7.36 -15.38
C ARG A 218 33.47 6.34 -16.35
N GLN A 219 32.86 6.78 -17.44
CA GLN A 219 32.17 5.92 -18.42
C GLN A 219 33.09 4.93 -19.14
N ASP A 220 34.36 5.19 -19.18
CA ASP A 220 35.37 4.34 -19.89
C ASP A 220 36.17 3.44 -18.93
N ASP A 221 35.94 3.57 -17.60
CA ASP A 221 36.55 2.69 -16.61
C ASP A 221 36.01 1.25 -16.76
N PRO A 222 36.87 0.24 -17.01
CA PRO A 222 36.41 -1.12 -17.28
C PRO A 222 35.67 -1.76 -16.11
N VAL A 223 36.02 -1.44 -14.88
CA VAL A 223 35.35 -1.95 -13.67
C VAL A 223 33.95 -1.36 -13.56
N ILE A 224 33.81 -0.05 -13.77
CA ILE A 224 32.52 0.65 -13.77
C ILE A 224 31.62 0.10 -14.90
N ARG A 225 32.18 -0.09 -16.10
CA ARG A 225 31.44 -0.65 -17.25
C ARG A 225 30.91 -2.05 -16.96
N ASP A 226 31.70 -2.93 -16.36
CA ASP A 226 31.25 -4.27 -15.98
C ASP A 226 30.11 -4.18 -14.95
N ARG A 227 30.22 -3.36 -13.94
CA ARG A 227 29.16 -3.14 -12.94
C ARG A 227 27.90 -2.58 -13.55
N LEU A 228 28.01 -1.62 -14.48
CA LEU A 228 26.85 -1.10 -15.20
C LEU A 228 26.18 -2.15 -16.09
N ALA A 229 26.96 -3.03 -16.74
CA ALA A 229 26.40 -4.13 -17.52
C ALA A 229 25.63 -5.13 -16.65
N GLN A 230 26.16 -5.51 -15.48
CA GLN A 230 25.47 -6.37 -14.51
C GLN A 230 24.17 -5.72 -14.03
N LEU A 231 24.21 -4.45 -13.66
CA LEU A 231 23.03 -3.69 -13.23
C LEU A 231 21.96 -3.61 -14.35
N TYR A 232 22.40 -3.38 -15.60
CA TYR A 232 21.52 -3.38 -16.77
C TYR A 232 20.82 -4.71 -16.97
N ILE A 233 21.55 -5.82 -16.87
CA ILE A 233 20.98 -7.17 -16.99
C ILE A 233 19.92 -7.40 -15.93
N GLN A 234 20.21 -7.09 -14.66
CA GLN A 234 19.27 -7.22 -13.55
C GLN A 234 18.02 -6.35 -13.78
N HIS A 235 18.21 -5.09 -14.17
CA HIS A 235 17.09 -4.17 -14.47
C HIS A 235 16.18 -4.73 -15.58
N LYS A 236 16.77 -5.27 -16.66
CA LYS A 236 16.00 -5.87 -17.77
C LYS A 236 15.27 -7.15 -17.34
N VAL A 237 15.90 -8.02 -16.54
CA VAL A 237 15.27 -9.25 -16.05
C VAL A 237 14.08 -8.93 -15.16
N ILE A 238 14.21 -7.95 -14.25
CA ILE A 238 13.09 -7.47 -13.43
C ILE A 238 11.96 -6.94 -14.33
N GLY A 239 12.29 -6.11 -15.32
CA GLY A 239 11.31 -5.56 -16.25
C GLY A 239 10.56 -6.64 -17.04
N TYR A 240 11.25 -7.68 -17.51
CA TYR A 240 10.63 -8.81 -18.22
C TYR A 240 9.77 -9.67 -17.28
N THR A 241 10.21 -9.88 -16.06
CA THR A 241 9.39 -10.58 -15.04
C THR A 241 8.10 -9.83 -14.75
N GLY A 242 8.16 -8.49 -14.64
CA GLY A 242 6.98 -7.65 -14.47
C GLY A 242 6.01 -7.71 -15.67
N LYS A 243 6.54 -7.68 -16.90
CA LYS A 243 5.70 -7.84 -18.11
C LYS A 243 5.00 -9.20 -18.15
N ARG A 244 5.69 -10.26 -17.73
CA ARG A 244 5.12 -11.61 -17.66
C ARG A 244 4.02 -11.71 -16.62
N ALA A 245 4.24 -11.13 -15.43
CA ALA A 245 3.23 -11.06 -14.38
C ALA A 245 1.98 -10.29 -14.82
N LEU A 246 2.18 -9.13 -15.45
CA LEU A 246 1.09 -8.31 -15.99
C LEU A 246 0.29 -9.04 -17.08
N ALA A 247 0.97 -9.74 -17.99
CA ALA A 247 0.30 -10.54 -19.02
C ALA A 247 -0.55 -11.67 -18.42
N ALA A 248 -0.11 -12.30 -17.33
CA ALA A 248 -0.88 -13.32 -16.64
C ALA A 248 -2.15 -12.73 -16.01
N VAL A 249 -2.07 -11.56 -15.37
CA VAL A 249 -3.23 -10.85 -14.81
C VAL A 249 -4.21 -10.43 -15.92
N GLN A 250 -3.70 -9.91 -17.05
CA GLN A 250 -4.54 -9.56 -18.20
C GLN A 250 -5.25 -10.78 -18.83
N ALA A 251 -4.69 -11.97 -18.67
CA ALA A 251 -5.30 -13.23 -19.05
C ALA A 251 -6.25 -13.81 -17.99
N GLY A 252 -6.65 -13.02 -16.98
CA GLY A 252 -7.59 -13.40 -15.93
C GLY A 252 -7.00 -14.28 -14.82
N LYS A 253 -5.67 -14.43 -14.75
CA LYS A 253 -5.01 -15.17 -13.67
C LYS A 253 -4.80 -14.28 -12.46
N LEU A 254 -4.87 -14.86 -11.25
CA LEU A 254 -4.44 -14.16 -10.04
C LEU A 254 -2.92 -13.87 -10.09
N PRO A 255 -2.46 -12.76 -9.46
CA PRO A 255 -1.04 -12.48 -9.31
C PRO A 255 -0.32 -13.66 -8.66
N GLY A 256 0.73 -14.15 -9.31
CA GLY A 256 1.49 -15.31 -8.86
C GLY A 256 2.73 -14.94 -8.02
N PRO A 257 3.58 -15.93 -7.70
CA PRO A 257 4.80 -15.74 -6.90
C PRO A 257 5.83 -14.79 -7.57
N GLU A 258 5.73 -14.56 -8.89
CA GLU A 258 6.55 -13.61 -9.63
C GLU A 258 6.45 -12.18 -9.07
N MET A 259 5.31 -11.79 -8.46
CA MET A 259 5.17 -10.49 -7.81
C MET A 259 6.10 -10.38 -6.57
N SER A 260 6.26 -11.46 -5.82
CA SER A 260 7.20 -11.49 -4.69
C SER A 260 8.66 -11.44 -5.16
N ILE A 261 8.98 -12.09 -6.29
CA ILE A 261 10.31 -12.01 -6.92
C ILE A 261 10.59 -10.56 -7.34
N LEU A 262 9.63 -9.87 -7.94
CA LEU A 262 9.77 -8.46 -8.34
C LEU A 262 10.04 -7.56 -7.13
N LYS A 263 9.28 -7.72 -6.04
CA LYS A 263 9.48 -6.94 -4.81
C LYS A 263 10.88 -7.17 -4.24
N LEU A 264 11.30 -8.43 -4.11
CA LEU A 264 12.63 -8.77 -3.57
C LEU A 264 13.76 -8.23 -4.46
N ALA A 265 13.72 -8.52 -5.76
CA ALA A 265 14.77 -8.12 -6.69
C ALA A 265 14.85 -6.58 -6.84
N GLY A 266 13.70 -5.88 -6.88
CA GLY A 266 13.64 -4.43 -6.91
C GLY A 266 14.23 -3.78 -5.66
N THR A 267 13.95 -4.34 -4.47
CA THR A 267 14.50 -3.85 -3.21
C THR A 267 16.02 -4.05 -3.10
N LEU A 268 16.56 -5.12 -3.67
CA LEU A 268 18.01 -5.39 -3.67
C LEU A 268 18.79 -4.51 -4.65
N GLN A 269 18.12 -3.79 -5.56
CA GLN A 269 18.74 -2.86 -6.51
C GLN A 269 18.81 -1.40 -6.02
N LEU A 270 18.11 -1.07 -4.92
CA LEU A 270 18.12 0.25 -4.29
C LEU A 270 19.30 0.38 -3.33
#